data_615970c00cfd8207c52fe57c8cadb21a
#
_entry.id   615970c00cfd8207c52fe57c8cadb21a
#
_cell.length_a   1.000
_cell.length_b   1.000
_cell.length_c   1.000
_cell.angle_alpha   90.00
_cell.angle_beta   90.00
_cell.angle_gamma   90.00
#
_symmetry.space_group_name_H-M   'P 1'
#
loop_
_entity.id
_entity.type
_entity.pdbx_description
1 polymer ?
#
loop_
_entity_poly.entity_id
_entity_poly.type
_entity_poly.pdbx_seq_one_letter_code
_entity_poly.pdbx_strand_id
1 'polypeptide(L)'
;RSSDLILVEALSVLTKLTVVGVCDTHRTYTQKIAGILGADPSQLTMDYVGLYHLGWIQDVKMGGRSRMAQLLELLESREEEGLDYDLIELFHMIPTRVTGMYFHRADVVRKQQHCTRFRAEGLYEAEQQILRMYEDPHLDMIPELTRQRDASWYSDSIIPLIQGFEGHAPLTTVACVLNQGSIKDLSDESSVEIPVSVNRKGVKAHKVGLLPRFLKGVFWSIKESDRLTIEAHRQRSFDLALQAMAVNPFVDSITRARKYLEKAASLENINLH
;
A
#
# COMPACT_ATOMS: atom_id res chain seq x y z
N ARG A 1 -8.86 -2.26 2.57
CA ARG A 1 -7.47 -2.59 2.86
C ARG A 1 -6.45 -1.72 2.18
N SER A 2 -6.72 -1.18 1.04
CA SER A 2 -5.89 -0.16 0.39
C SER A 2 -6.29 1.26 0.78
N SER A 3 -7.18 1.40 1.73
CA SER A 3 -7.72 2.68 2.20
C SER A 3 -6.90 3.33 3.31
N ASP A 4 -5.80 2.72 3.73
CA ASP A 4 -5.04 3.19 4.88
C ASP A 4 -4.55 4.62 4.69
N LEU A 5 -4.07 4.99 3.50
CA LEU A 5 -3.62 6.35 3.22
C LEU A 5 -4.74 7.39 3.33
N ILE A 6 -5.89 7.15 2.72
CA ILE A 6 -7.02 8.10 2.81
C ILE A 6 -7.54 8.22 4.26
N LEU A 7 -7.54 7.11 5.02
CA LEU A 7 -7.90 7.15 6.43
C LEU A 7 -6.86 7.88 7.27
N VAL A 8 -5.57 7.66 7.02
CA VAL A 8 -4.49 8.41 7.67
C VAL A 8 -4.64 9.91 7.39
N GLU A 9 -4.88 10.30 6.14
CA GLU A 9 -5.08 11.69 5.75
C GLU A 9 -6.33 12.28 6.43
N ALA A 10 -7.49 11.64 6.27
CA ALA A 10 -8.73 12.12 6.83
C ALA A 10 -8.68 12.27 8.35
N LEU A 11 -8.19 11.24 9.06
CA LEU A 11 -8.11 11.28 10.51
C LEU A 11 -7.08 12.29 11.02
N SER A 12 -5.94 12.42 10.34
CA SER A 12 -4.90 13.37 10.73
C SER A 12 -5.32 14.83 10.52
N VAL A 13 -6.09 15.09 9.44
CA VAL A 13 -6.59 16.45 9.13
C VAL A 13 -7.81 16.80 9.98
N LEU A 14 -8.70 15.82 10.21
CA LEU A 14 -9.97 16.06 10.91
C LEU A 14 -9.85 15.94 12.45
N THR A 15 -8.73 15.41 12.98
CA THR A 15 -8.54 15.19 14.41
C THR A 15 -7.15 15.67 14.85
N LYS A 16 -6.90 15.63 16.16
CA LYS A 16 -5.57 15.90 16.74
C LYS A 16 -4.78 14.61 17.02
N LEU A 17 -5.21 13.48 16.46
CA LEU A 17 -4.58 12.19 16.67
C LEU A 17 -3.31 12.08 15.82
N THR A 18 -2.30 11.42 16.38
CA THR A 18 -1.18 10.92 15.58
C THR A 18 -1.63 9.60 14.93
N VAL A 19 -1.78 9.61 13.62
CA VAL A 19 -2.25 8.44 12.87
C VAL A 19 -1.11 7.89 12.03
N VAL A 20 -0.90 6.58 12.11
CA VAL A 20 0.12 5.86 11.34
C VAL A 20 -0.54 4.64 10.70
N GLY A 21 -0.49 4.56 9.40
CA GLY A 21 -0.93 3.37 8.67
C GLY A 21 0.22 2.38 8.52
N VAL A 22 -0.08 1.09 8.58
CA VAL A 22 0.90 0.00 8.48
C VAL A 22 0.65 -0.80 7.22
N CYS A 23 1.72 -1.07 6.47
CA CYS A 23 1.70 -1.85 5.26
C CYS A 23 2.78 -2.94 5.30
N ASP A 24 2.46 -4.14 4.81
CA ASP A 24 3.40 -5.27 4.74
C ASP A 24 4.22 -5.30 3.44
N THR A 25 3.83 -4.51 2.46
CA THR A 25 4.43 -4.56 1.10
C THR A 25 5.94 -4.37 1.15
N HIS A 26 6.42 -3.34 1.85
CA HIS A 26 7.86 -3.07 1.93
C HIS A 26 8.62 -4.23 2.60
N ARG A 27 8.05 -4.86 3.63
CA ARG A 27 8.66 -6.00 4.33
C ARG A 27 8.79 -7.22 3.41
N THR A 28 7.72 -7.54 2.69
CA THR A 28 7.74 -8.63 1.70
C THR A 28 8.83 -8.42 0.66
N TYR A 29 8.98 -7.18 0.17
CA TYR A 29 10.06 -6.85 -0.77
C TYR A 29 11.44 -6.84 -0.12
N THR A 30 11.57 -6.41 1.14
CA THR A 30 12.84 -6.51 1.88
C THR A 30 13.31 -7.95 1.98
N GLN A 31 12.42 -8.87 2.35
CA GLN A 31 12.73 -10.29 2.44
C GLN A 31 13.13 -10.88 1.07
N LYS A 32 12.35 -10.56 0.03
CA LYS A 32 12.64 -11.01 -1.34
C LYS A 32 14.00 -10.50 -1.81
N ILE A 33 14.27 -9.21 -1.69
CA ILE A 33 15.54 -8.59 -2.10
C ILE A 33 16.73 -9.14 -1.29
N ALA A 34 16.53 -9.35 0.00
CA ALA A 34 17.55 -9.97 0.85
C ALA A 34 17.90 -11.39 0.36
N GLY A 35 16.90 -12.19 0.00
CA GLY A 35 17.12 -13.51 -0.60
C GLY A 35 17.90 -13.45 -1.91
N ILE A 36 17.60 -12.49 -2.78
CA ILE A 36 18.33 -12.29 -4.06
C ILE A 36 19.78 -11.89 -3.81
N LEU A 37 20.02 -10.99 -2.87
CA LEU A 37 21.35 -10.49 -2.52
C LEU A 37 22.16 -11.46 -1.62
N GLY A 38 21.54 -12.53 -1.10
CA GLY A 38 22.16 -13.42 -0.12
C GLY A 38 22.47 -12.72 1.20
N ALA A 39 21.64 -11.76 1.62
CA ALA A 39 21.83 -10.93 2.79
C ALA A 39 20.77 -11.19 3.86
N ASP A 40 21.04 -10.78 5.11
CA ASP A 40 20.04 -10.74 6.16
C ASP A 40 19.11 -9.53 5.93
N PRO A 41 17.77 -9.69 5.95
CA PRO A 41 16.82 -8.60 5.78
C PRO A 41 17.05 -7.42 6.75
N SER A 42 17.53 -7.69 7.97
CA SER A 42 17.79 -6.66 8.99
C SER A 42 18.98 -5.73 8.64
N GLN A 43 19.83 -6.15 7.72
CA GLN A 43 20.99 -5.37 7.24
C GLN A 43 20.62 -4.42 6.09
N LEU A 44 19.41 -4.57 5.53
CA LEU A 44 18.98 -3.77 4.39
C LEU A 44 18.18 -2.56 4.85
N THR A 45 18.43 -1.45 4.20
CA THR A 45 17.57 -0.27 4.22
C THR A 45 17.17 0.08 2.80
N MET A 46 15.94 0.56 2.62
CA MET A 46 15.40 0.89 1.30
C MET A 46 14.99 2.35 1.23
N ASP A 47 15.38 3.01 0.18
CA ASP A 47 14.78 4.28 -0.22
C ASP A 47 13.48 3.94 -0.97
N TYR A 48 12.35 4.22 -0.35
CA TYR A 48 11.04 3.82 -0.83
C TYR A 48 10.11 5.03 -0.93
N VAL A 49 9.26 5.02 -1.94
CA VAL A 49 8.17 5.97 -2.09
C VAL A 49 6.96 5.28 -2.68
N GLY A 50 5.78 5.51 -2.11
CA GLY A 50 4.56 4.85 -2.57
C GLY A 50 3.27 5.52 -2.15
N LEU A 51 2.18 5.08 -2.81
CA LEU A 51 0.80 5.34 -2.49
C LEU A 51 -0.02 4.06 -2.73
N TYR A 52 -0.77 3.55 -1.73
CA TYR A 52 -1.68 2.39 -1.89
C TYR A 52 -1.03 1.15 -2.51
N HIS A 53 0.17 0.81 -2.09
CA HIS A 53 0.98 -0.26 -2.68
C HIS A 53 1.42 0.00 -4.15
N LEU A 54 1.15 1.16 -4.72
CA LEU A 54 1.83 1.65 -5.91
C LEU A 54 3.14 2.26 -5.42
N GLY A 55 4.11 1.40 -5.17
CA GLY A 55 5.36 1.76 -4.51
C GLY A 55 6.57 1.46 -5.38
N TRP A 56 7.63 2.19 -5.11
CA TRP A 56 8.89 2.08 -5.82
C TRP A 56 10.05 2.08 -4.84
N ILE A 57 10.89 1.06 -4.93
CA ILE A 57 12.16 1.00 -4.23
C ILE A 57 13.20 1.66 -5.14
N GLN A 58 13.64 2.84 -4.75
CA GLN A 58 14.56 3.67 -5.52
C GLN A 58 16.02 3.27 -5.30
N ASP A 59 16.34 2.78 -4.11
CA ASP A 59 17.65 2.26 -3.76
C ASP A 59 17.52 1.22 -2.63
N VAL A 60 18.46 0.27 -2.64
CA VAL A 60 18.64 -0.71 -1.58
C VAL A 60 20.06 -0.55 -1.04
N LYS A 61 20.19 -0.38 0.27
CA LYS A 61 21.48 -0.12 0.92
C LYS A 61 21.80 -1.20 1.95
N MET A 62 23.06 -1.58 2.01
CA MET A 62 23.62 -2.44 3.04
C MET A 62 24.87 -1.78 3.63
N GLY A 63 24.86 -1.57 4.95
CA GLY A 63 25.94 -0.81 5.61
C GLY A 63 26.11 0.62 5.06
N GLY A 64 25.01 1.26 4.64
CA GLY A 64 25.00 2.61 4.08
C GLY A 64 25.45 2.71 2.61
N ARG A 65 25.83 1.60 1.98
CA ARG A 65 26.27 1.55 0.57
C ARG A 65 25.17 1.00 -0.31
N SER A 66 24.89 1.64 -1.44
CA SER A 66 23.92 1.15 -2.44
C SER A 66 24.31 -0.24 -2.93
N ARG A 67 23.28 -1.08 -3.09
CA ARG A 67 23.34 -2.41 -3.69
C ARG A 67 22.43 -2.52 -4.92
N MET A 68 21.85 -1.40 -5.37
CA MET A 68 20.89 -1.42 -6.48
C MET A 68 21.52 -1.95 -7.77
N ALA A 69 22.73 -1.52 -8.13
CA ALA A 69 23.42 -2.02 -9.33
C ALA A 69 23.63 -3.54 -9.26
N GLN A 70 24.11 -4.06 -8.12
CA GLN A 70 24.28 -5.51 -7.90
C GLN A 70 22.94 -6.25 -7.98
N LEU A 71 21.87 -5.68 -7.40
CA LEU A 71 20.52 -6.26 -7.44
C LEU A 71 20.01 -6.36 -8.88
N LEU A 72 20.13 -5.29 -9.66
CA LEU A 72 19.68 -5.26 -11.05
C LEU A 72 20.44 -6.28 -11.91
N GLU A 73 21.77 -6.38 -11.76
CA GLU A 73 22.60 -7.39 -12.44
C GLU A 73 22.16 -8.82 -12.11
N LEU A 74 21.85 -9.10 -10.83
CA LEU A 74 21.35 -10.41 -10.42
C LEU A 74 19.97 -10.72 -11.01
N LEU A 75 19.11 -9.72 -11.18
CA LEU A 75 17.80 -9.86 -11.77
C LEU A 75 17.84 -10.09 -13.29
N GLU A 76 18.86 -9.66 -14.00
CA GLU A 76 19.05 -9.97 -15.43
C GLU A 76 19.22 -11.48 -15.67
N SER A 77 19.75 -12.20 -14.70
CA SER A 77 20.06 -13.64 -14.78
C SER A 77 19.04 -14.54 -14.08
N ARG A 78 18.01 -13.97 -13.44
CA ARG A 78 17.01 -14.70 -12.64
C ARG A 78 15.61 -14.18 -12.89
N GLU A 79 14.66 -15.11 -13.07
CA GLU A 79 13.24 -14.77 -13.00
C GLU A 79 12.74 -15.00 -11.57
N GLU A 80 12.41 -13.93 -10.88
CA GLU A 80 11.81 -13.95 -9.55
C GLU A 80 10.31 -13.68 -9.64
N GLU A 81 9.51 -14.59 -9.13
CA GLU A 81 8.05 -14.45 -9.16
C GLU A 81 7.58 -13.15 -8.48
N GLY A 82 6.68 -12.43 -9.12
CA GLY A 82 6.05 -11.22 -8.59
C GLY A 82 6.89 -9.97 -8.71
N LEU A 83 7.97 -9.97 -9.49
CA LEU A 83 8.65 -8.79 -9.98
C LEU A 83 8.20 -8.47 -11.41
N ASP A 84 8.19 -7.19 -11.74
CA ASP A 84 7.81 -6.67 -13.05
C ASP A 84 9.07 -6.23 -13.79
N TYR A 85 9.60 -7.14 -14.62
CA TYR A 85 10.89 -6.93 -15.29
C TYR A 85 10.84 -5.83 -16.33
N ASP A 86 9.73 -5.66 -17.04
CA ASP A 86 9.55 -4.58 -18.01
C ASP A 86 9.71 -3.21 -17.34
N LEU A 87 9.13 -3.07 -16.13
CA LEU A 87 9.23 -1.83 -15.37
C LEU A 87 10.61 -1.66 -14.72
N ILE A 88 11.24 -2.76 -14.28
CA ILE A 88 12.59 -2.72 -13.70
C ILE A 88 13.60 -2.28 -14.77
N GLU A 89 13.54 -2.87 -15.95
CA GLU A 89 14.41 -2.51 -17.07
C GLU A 89 14.22 -1.05 -17.49
N LEU A 90 12.96 -0.62 -17.60
CA LEU A 90 12.64 0.73 -18.05
C LEU A 90 13.02 1.83 -17.05
N PHE A 91 12.82 1.58 -15.75
CA PHE A 91 12.95 2.62 -14.72
C PHE A 91 14.17 2.44 -13.81
N HIS A 92 14.87 1.31 -13.89
CA HIS A 92 16.02 0.96 -13.02
C HIS A 92 15.69 1.07 -11.52
N MET A 93 14.46 0.74 -11.15
CA MET A 93 13.92 0.72 -9.78
C MET A 93 13.07 -0.53 -9.62
N ILE A 94 12.85 -0.97 -8.38
CA ILE A 94 12.00 -2.13 -8.12
C ILE A 94 10.57 -1.67 -7.86
N PRO A 95 9.62 -1.94 -8.76
CA PRO A 95 8.21 -1.63 -8.56
C PRO A 95 7.58 -2.65 -7.62
N THR A 96 6.61 -2.20 -6.82
CA THR A 96 5.76 -3.13 -6.09
C THR A 96 4.62 -3.65 -6.96
N ARG A 97 3.99 -4.74 -6.55
CA ARG A 97 3.00 -5.47 -7.35
C ARG A 97 1.86 -4.61 -7.91
N VAL A 98 1.41 -3.59 -7.17
CA VAL A 98 0.27 -2.77 -7.60
C VAL A 98 0.64 -1.81 -8.72
N THR A 99 1.92 -1.50 -8.92
CA THR A 99 2.37 -0.66 -10.04
C THR A 99 1.96 -1.26 -11.40
N GLY A 100 1.99 -2.59 -11.54
CA GLY A 100 1.53 -3.29 -12.73
C GLY A 100 0.05 -3.02 -13.06
N MET A 101 -0.80 -2.76 -12.05
CA MET A 101 -2.21 -2.40 -12.31
C MET A 101 -2.34 -1.05 -13.01
N TYR A 102 -1.38 -0.17 -12.86
CA TYR A 102 -1.35 1.12 -13.55
C TYR A 102 -0.69 1.00 -14.94
N PHE A 103 0.49 0.40 -15.01
CA PHE A 103 1.29 0.37 -16.23
C PHE A 103 0.80 -0.71 -17.23
N HIS A 104 0.27 -1.84 -16.75
CA HIS A 104 -0.24 -2.95 -17.57
C HIS A 104 -1.77 -3.08 -17.46
N ARG A 105 -2.49 -1.95 -17.37
CA ARG A 105 -3.94 -1.93 -17.14
C ARG A 105 -4.73 -2.84 -18.09
N ALA A 106 -4.44 -2.80 -19.40
CA ALA A 106 -5.17 -3.57 -20.39
C ALA A 106 -5.07 -5.08 -20.14
N ASP A 107 -3.88 -5.56 -19.77
CA ASP A 107 -3.62 -6.97 -19.49
C ASP A 107 -4.27 -7.41 -18.17
N VAL A 108 -4.22 -6.55 -17.15
CA VAL A 108 -4.89 -6.79 -15.87
C VAL A 108 -6.41 -6.91 -16.07
N VAL A 109 -7.02 -5.97 -16.80
CA VAL A 109 -8.46 -6.00 -17.10
C VAL A 109 -8.82 -7.25 -17.89
N ARG A 110 -8.02 -7.60 -18.91
CA ARG A 110 -8.23 -8.81 -19.71
C ARG A 110 -8.17 -10.07 -18.84
N LYS A 111 -7.16 -10.18 -17.96
CA LYS A 111 -7.05 -11.30 -17.01
C LYS A 111 -8.27 -11.39 -16.08
N GLN A 112 -8.73 -10.26 -15.58
CA GLN A 112 -9.92 -10.21 -14.71
C GLN A 112 -11.21 -10.61 -15.43
N GLN A 113 -11.38 -10.21 -16.69
CA GLN A 113 -12.54 -10.57 -17.51
C GLN A 113 -12.62 -12.07 -17.81
N HIS A 114 -11.48 -12.76 -17.88
CA HIS A 114 -11.40 -14.20 -18.10
C HIS A 114 -11.31 -15.00 -16.79
N CYS A 115 -11.37 -14.34 -15.65
CA CYS A 115 -11.31 -15.01 -14.35
C CYS A 115 -12.65 -15.71 -14.07
N THR A 116 -12.61 -17.03 -13.90
CA THR A 116 -13.80 -17.83 -13.56
C THR A 116 -14.18 -17.76 -12.10
N ARG A 117 -13.25 -17.39 -11.24
CA ARG A 117 -13.44 -17.26 -9.79
C ARG A 117 -12.55 -16.13 -9.25
N PHE A 118 -13.16 -15.17 -8.58
CA PHE A 118 -12.42 -14.11 -7.93
C PHE A 118 -11.84 -14.58 -6.59
N ARG A 119 -10.68 -14.03 -6.24
CA ARG A 119 -10.05 -14.31 -4.94
C ARG A 119 -10.98 -14.00 -3.76
N ALA A 120 -11.81 -12.97 -3.87
CA ALA A 120 -12.75 -12.59 -2.83
C ALA A 120 -13.76 -13.70 -2.52
N GLU A 121 -14.23 -14.45 -3.52
CA GLU A 121 -15.17 -15.57 -3.35
C GLU A 121 -14.52 -16.70 -2.56
N GLY A 122 -13.29 -17.08 -2.92
CA GLY A 122 -12.55 -18.10 -2.17
C GLY A 122 -12.24 -17.70 -0.74
N LEU A 123 -11.91 -16.42 -0.50
CA LEU A 123 -11.68 -15.92 0.85
C LEU A 123 -12.96 -15.86 1.68
N TYR A 124 -14.09 -15.51 1.07
CA TYR A 124 -15.38 -15.53 1.76
C TYR A 124 -15.79 -16.94 2.18
N GLU A 125 -15.64 -17.93 1.29
CA GLU A 125 -15.92 -19.32 1.62
C GLU A 125 -15.00 -19.85 2.75
N ALA A 126 -13.71 -19.52 2.69
CA ALA A 126 -12.77 -19.88 3.74
C ALA A 126 -13.15 -19.23 5.09
N GLU A 127 -13.56 -17.96 5.07
CA GLU A 127 -14.04 -17.26 6.26
C GLU A 127 -15.25 -17.96 6.88
N GLN A 128 -16.26 -18.32 6.08
CA GLN A 128 -17.45 -19.03 6.55
C GLN A 128 -17.10 -20.38 7.17
N GLN A 129 -16.13 -21.11 6.59
CA GLN A 129 -15.66 -22.37 7.14
C GLN A 129 -14.92 -22.18 8.46
N ILE A 130 -14.03 -21.18 8.54
CA ILE A 130 -13.28 -20.85 9.76
C ILE A 130 -14.23 -20.46 10.89
N LEU A 131 -15.25 -19.64 10.61
CA LEU A 131 -16.23 -19.23 11.60
C LEU A 131 -16.98 -20.46 12.17
N ARG A 132 -17.37 -21.42 11.33
CA ARG A 132 -17.97 -22.68 11.80
C ARG A 132 -17.03 -23.53 12.65
N MET A 133 -15.74 -23.56 12.30
CA MET A 133 -14.74 -24.27 13.13
C MET A 133 -14.59 -23.64 14.50
N TYR A 134 -14.72 -22.32 14.60
CA TYR A 134 -14.68 -21.59 15.88
C TYR A 134 -15.94 -21.78 16.75
N GLU A 135 -16.99 -22.39 16.23
CA GLU A 135 -18.15 -22.81 17.04
C GLU A 135 -17.86 -24.05 17.90
N ASP A 136 -16.79 -24.80 17.59
CA ASP A 136 -16.35 -25.94 18.38
C ASP A 136 -15.63 -25.48 19.67
N PRO A 137 -16.21 -25.69 20.87
CA PRO A 137 -15.58 -25.29 22.13
C PRO A 137 -14.32 -26.08 22.48
N HIS A 138 -14.03 -27.17 21.76
CA HIS A 138 -12.83 -28.00 21.95
C HIS A 138 -11.72 -27.65 20.96
N LEU A 139 -11.91 -26.64 20.12
CA LEU A 139 -10.88 -26.18 19.18
C LEU A 139 -9.72 -25.53 19.96
N ASP A 140 -8.60 -26.22 20.04
CA ASP A 140 -7.38 -25.79 20.76
C ASP A 140 -6.25 -25.30 19.85
N MET A 141 -6.46 -25.35 18.53
CA MET A 141 -5.48 -24.93 17.53
C MET A 141 -6.08 -23.93 16.53
N ILE A 142 -5.22 -23.09 15.99
CA ILE A 142 -5.61 -22.20 14.87
C ILE A 142 -5.87 -23.05 13.63
N PRO A 143 -7.08 -23.00 13.02
CA PRO A 143 -7.39 -23.78 11.83
C PRO A 143 -6.39 -23.50 10.69
N GLU A 144 -5.88 -24.55 10.05
CA GLU A 144 -4.91 -24.40 8.96
C GLU A 144 -5.48 -23.56 7.78
N LEU A 145 -6.79 -23.59 7.60
CA LEU A 145 -7.50 -22.81 6.61
C LEU A 145 -7.24 -21.29 6.72
N THR A 146 -6.90 -20.80 7.94
CA THR A 146 -6.53 -19.41 8.18
C THR A 146 -5.29 -18.98 7.38
N ARG A 147 -4.41 -19.94 7.01
CA ARG A 147 -3.22 -19.70 6.19
C ARG A 147 -3.54 -19.22 4.76
N GLN A 148 -4.75 -19.48 4.24
CA GLN A 148 -5.17 -18.93 2.94
C GLN A 148 -5.19 -17.41 2.95
N ARG A 149 -5.31 -16.84 4.14
CA ARG A 149 -5.19 -15.43 4.38
C ARG A 149 -4.26 -15.17 5.55
N ASP A 150 -2.98 -15.48 5.34
CA ASP A 150 -1.97 -15.23 6.35
C ASP A 150 -2.00 -13.76 6.78
N ALA A 151 -2.17 -13.57 8.07
CA ALA A 151 -2.18 -12.28 8.73
C ALA A 151 -1.07 -12.19 9.80
N SER A 152 -0.11 -13.11 9.77
CA SER A 152 1.05 -13.14 10.69
C SER A 152 1.86 -11.84 10.61
N TRP A 153 1.85 -11.18 9.45
CA TRP A 153 2.51 -9.89 9.25
C TRP A 153 2.01 -8.78 10.19
N TYR A 154 0.79 -8.89 10.74
CA TYR A 154 0.30 -7.92 11.73
C TYR A 154 1.19 -7.92 12.98
N SER A 155 1.51 -9.09 13.53
CA SER A 155 2.40 -9.19 14.68
C SER A 155 3.79 -8.64 14.36
N ASP A 156 4.30 -8.94 13.18
CA ASP A 156 5.65 -8.56 12.76
C ASP A 156 5.77 -7.08 12.36
N SER A 157 4.67 -6.39 12.12
CA SER A 157 4.66 -4.97 11.75
C SER A 157 4.12 -4.08 12.86
N ILE A 158 3.05 -4.49 13.54
CA ILE A 158 2.38 -3.67 14.56
C ILE A 158 3.13 -3.74 15.89
N ILE A 159 3.57 -4.93 16.31
CA ILE A 159 4.28 -5.06 17.60
C ILE A 159 5.58 -4.26 17.63
N PRO A 160 6.48 -4.33 16.62
CA PRO A 160 7.66 -3.47 16.60
C PRO A 160 7.33 -1.97 16.59
N LEU A 161 6.24 -1.59 15.92
CA LEU A 161 5.78 -0.19 15.91
C LEU A 161 5.38 0.26 17.33
N ILE A 162 4.58 -0.54 18.03
CA ILE A 162 4.20 -0.28 19.44
C ILE A 162 5.44 -0.23 20.33
N GLN A 163 6.35 -1.19 20.20
CA GLN A 163 7.60 -1.22 20.95
C GLN A 163 8.47 0.03 20.71
N GLY A 164 8.46 0.53 19.45
CA GLY A 164 9.13 1.79 19.11
C GLY A 164 8.52 2.97 19.87
N PHE A 165 7.20 3.10 19.89
CA PHE A 165 6.49 4.15 20.64
C PHE A 165 6.72 4.04 22.13
N GLU A 166 6.73 2.83 22.69
CA GLU A 166 7.03 2.59 24.10
C GLU A 166 8.52 2.82 24.44
N GLY A 167 9.37 2.96 23.43
CA GLY A 167 10.80 3.24 23.58
C GLY A 167 11.64 2.04 23.98
N HIS A 168 11.12 0.81 23.74
CA HIS A 168 11.90 -0.41 23.96
C HIS A 168 13.03 -0.56 22.95
N ALA A 169 12.76 -0.23 21.66
CA ALA A 169 13.75 -0.20 20.61
C ALA A 169 13.35 0.83 19.54
N PRO A 170 14.29 1.64 19.02
CA PRO A 170 14.00 2.49 17.87
C PRO A 170 13.73 1.62 16.65
N LEU A 171 12.69 1.97 15.88
CA LEU A 171 12.29 1.27 14.67
C LEU A 171 12.49 2.19 13.46
N THR A 172 13.09 1.66 12.40
CA THR A 172 13.05 2.25 11.06
C THR A 172 12.26 1.31 10.15
N THR A 173 11.20 1.83 9.53
CA THR A 173 10.29 1.05 8.67
C THR A 173 9.69 1.95 7.61
N VAL A 174 8.90 1.39 6.70
CA VAL A 174 8.02 2.17 5.82
C VAL A 174 6.63 2.18 6.44
N ALA A 175 6.02 3.35 6.51
CA ALA A 175 4.67 3.53 7.04
C ALA A 175 3.90 4.59 6.26
N CYS A 176 2.57 4.56 6.41
CA CYS A 176 1.66 5.57 5.88
C CYS A 176 1.56 6.70 6.89
N VAL A 177 2.07 7.87 6.53
CA VAL A 177 2.12 9.07 7.37
C VAL A 177 1.82 10.31 6.56
N LEU A 178 1.55 11.45 7.22
CA LEU A 178 1.49 12.73 6.51
C LEU A 178 2.86 13.08 5.92
N ASN A 179 2.85 13.70 4.76
CA ASN A 179 4.04 14.08 4.00
C ASN A 179 4.97 15.04 4.76
N GLN A 180 4.43 16.09 5.34
CA GLN A 180 5.16 17.09 6.14
C GLN A 180 6.49 17.53 5.48
N GLY A 181 6.46 17.78 4.17
CA GLY A 181 7.62 18.19 3.38
C GLY A 181 8.63 17.09 3.05
N SER A 182 8.32 15.83 3.30
CA SER A 182 9.18 14.69 2.96
C SER A 182 9.33 14.56 1.44
N ILE A 183 8.21 14.60 0.72
CA ILE A 183 8.14 14.63 -0.74
C ILE A 183 7.81 16.07 -1.15
N LYS A 184 8.74 16.75 -1.82
CA LYS A 184 8.61 18.17 -2.18
C LYS A 184 7.52 18.45 -3.20
N ASP A 185 7.16 17.45 -4.00
CA ASP A 185 6.15 17.57 -5.06
C ASP A 185 4.71 17.41 -4.54
N LEU A 186 4.50 17.06 -3.28
CA LEU A 186 3.19 16.82 -2.68
C LEU A 186 2.92 17.78 -1.51
N SER A 187 1.64 18.05 -1.24
CA SER A 187 1.22 18.84 -0.08
C SER A 187 1.62 18.17 1.24
N ASP A 188 1.92 19.00 2.25
CA ASP A 188 2.28 18.55 3.59
C ASP A 188 1.19 17.72 4.28
N GLU A 189 -0.07 17.98 3.94
CA GLU A 189 -1.25 17.27 4.47
C GLU A 189 -1.55 15.96 3.74
N SER A 190 -0.89 15.70 2.61
CA SER A 190 -1.06 14.44 1.89
C SER A 190 -0.47 13.27 2.67
N SER A 191 -1.20 12.18 2.79
CA SER A 191 -0.65 10.93 3.29
C SER A 191 0.18 10.21 2.23
N VAL A 192 1.31 9.64 2.63
CA VAL A 192 2.27 8.97 1.76
C VAL A 192 2.86 7.73 2.42
N GLU A 193 3.29 6.74 1.63
CA GLU A 193 4.07 5.59 2.10
C GLU A 193 5.55 5.87 1.93
N ILE A 194 6.25 6.09 3.02
CA ILE A 194 7.67 6.48 3.02
C ILE A 194 8.41 5.90 4.22
N PRO A 195 9.75 5.86 4.20
CA PRO A 195 10.54 5.48 5.35
C PRO A 195 10.32 6.45 6.53
N VAL A 196 10.18 5.88 7.72
CA VAL A 196 9.99 6.59 8.99
C VAL A 196 10.89 6.03 10.07
N SER A 197 11.25 6.87 11.03
CA SER A 197 11.81 6.45 12.31
C SER A 197 10.75 6.61 13.40
N VAL A 198 10.60 5.59 14.24
CA VAL A 198 9.65 5.54 15.34
C VAL A 198 10.39 5.40 16.66
N ASN A 199 10.07 6.23 17.62
CA ASN A 199 10.60 6.19 18.99
C ASN A 199 9.61 6.84 19.96
N ARG A 200 9.95 6.93 21.25
CA ARG A 200 9.13 7.57 22.29
C ARG A 200 8.66 9.00 21.98
N LYS A 201 9.37 9.73 21.11
CA LYS A 201 8.99 11.09 20.71
C LYS A 201 7.95 11.10 19.59
N GLY A 202 7.61 9.93 19.05
CA GLY A 202 6.65 9.77 17.96
C GLY A 202 7.27 9.23 16.67
N VAL A 203 6.64 9.56 15.55
CA VAL A 203 7.05 9.15 14.20
C VAL A 203 7.70 10.33 13.49
N LYS A 204 8.83 10.08 12.86
CA LYS A 204 9.53 11.05 12.04
C LYS A 204 9.69 10.51 10.62
N ALA A 205 9.07 11.17 9.66
CA ALA A 205 9.24 10.89 8.24
C ALA A 205 10.67 11.19 7.78
N HIS A 206 11.23 10.31 6.96
CA HIS A 206 12.49 10.55 6.29
C HIS A 206 12.26 11.42 5.05
N LYS A 207 13.25 12.24 4.69
CA LYS A 207 13.17 13.06 3.48
C LYS A 207 13.37 12.18 2.25
N VAL A 208 12.39 12.20 1.36
CA VAL A 208 12.45 11.56 0.03
C VAL A 208 12.97 12.54 -1.02
N GLY A 209 12.59 13.82 -0.93
CA GLY A 209 12.98 14.85 -1.87
C GLY A 209 11.99 15.00 -3.03
N LEU A 210 12.49 15.03 -4.26
CA LEU A 210 11.64 15.11 -5.45
C LEU A 210 11.26 13.72 -5.93
N LEU A 211 10.02 13.58 -6.40
CA LEU A 211 9.58 12.35 -7.07
C LEU A 211 10.29 12.17 -8.42
N PRO A 212 10.57 10.93 -8.83
CA PRO A 212 10.86 10.62 -10.21
C PRO A 212 9.80 11.23 -11.14
N ARG A 213 10.22 11.80 -12.26
CA ARG A 213 9.32 12.56 -13.15
C ARG A 213 8.08 11.78 -13.58
N PHE A 214 8.24 10.48 -13.84
CA PHE A 214 7.16 9.61 -14.28
C PHE A 214 6.11 9.32 -13.20
N LEU A 215 6.44 9.49 -11.90
CA LEU A 215 5.51 9.29 -10.79
C LEU A 215 4.68 10.53 -10.46
N LYS A 216 5.14 11.74 -10.82
CA LYS A 216 4.49 12.99 -10.41
C LYS A 216 3.01 13.02 -10.79
N GLY A 217 2.71 12.78 -12.06
CA GLY A 217 1.32 12.86 -12.54
C GLY A 217 0.38 11.86 -11.86
N VAL A 218 0.80 10.60 -11.74
CA VAL A 218 -0.03 9.56 -11.11
C VAL A 218 -0.22 9.81 -9.61
N PHE A 219 0.82 10.24 -8.90
CA PHE A 219 0.72 10.56 -7.48
C PHE A 219 -0.20 11.76 -7.23
N TRP A 220 -0.09 12.81 -8.03
CA TRP A 220 -1.00 13.95 -7.99
C TRP A 220 -2.45 13.53 -8.21
N SER A 221 -2.72 12.77 -9.25
CA SER A 221 -4.08 12.31 -9.55
C SER A 221 -4.67 11.44 -8.42
N ILE A 222 -3.87 10.55 -7.83
CA ILE A 222 -4.32 9.75 -6.68
C ILE A 222 -4.63 10.66 -5.49
N LYS A 223 -3.76 11.61 -5.16
CA LYS A 223 -3.96 12.48 -4.00
C LYS A 223 -5.13 13.45 -4.17
N GLU A 224 -5.36 13.96 -5.37
CA GLU A 224 -6.57 14.74 -5.63
C GLU A 224 -7.86 13.89 -5.56
N SER A 225 -7.80 12.62 -6.01
CA SER A 225 -8.90 11.68 -5.80
C SER A 225 -9.20 11.46 -4.30
N ASP A 226 -8.15 11.31 -3.48
CA ASP A 226 -8.31 11.16 -2.02
C ASP A 226 -8.98 12.39 -1.40
N ARG A 227 -8.52 13.59 -1.74
CA ARG A 227 -9.09 14.85 -1.22
C ARG A 227 -10.54 15.04 -1.61
N LEU A 228 -10.85 14.80 -2.87
CA LEU A 228 -12.25 14.85 -3.34
C LEU A 228 -13.11 13.81 -2.63
N THR A 229 -12.57 12.63 -2.32
CA THR A 229 -13.29 11.60 -1.56
C THR A 229 -13.57 12.06 -0.13
N ILE A 230 -12.59 12.65 0.55
CA ILE A 230 -12.75 13.19 1.90
C ILE A 230 -13.80 14.32 1.90
N GLU A 231 -13.74 15.20 0.92
CA GLU A 231 -14.68 16.32 0.79
C GLU A 231 -16.10 15.82 0.44
N ALA A 232 -16.21 14.82 -0.45
CA ALA A 232 -17.47 14.15 -0.76
C ALA A 232 -18.13 13.57 0.50
N HIS A 233 -17.33 12.94 1.37
CA HIS A 233 -17.83 12.41 2.65
C HIS A 233 -18.32 13.54 3.57
N ARG A 234 -17.55 14.64 3.70
CA ARG A 234 -17.93 15.78 4.54
C ARG A 234 -19.23 16.45 4.10
N GLN A 235 -19.38 16.61 2.78
CA GLN A 235 -20.54 17.28 2.19
C GLN A 235 -21.68 16.32 1.84
N ARG A 236 -21.46 15.00 1.96
CA ARG A 236 -22.38 13.96 1.46
C ARG A 236 -22.75 14.15 -0.02
N SER A 237 -21.78 14.60 -0.82
CA SER A 237 -21.98 14.97 -2.21
C SER A 237 -21.67 13.83 -3.15
N PHE A 238 -22.69 13.42 -3.93
CA PHE A 238 -22.55 12.44 -5.00
C PHE A 238 -21.61 12.96 -6.12
N ASP A 239 -21.74 14.23 -6.47
CA ASP A 239 -20.94 14.81 -7.54
C ASP A 239 -19.46 14.86 -7.19
N LEU A 240 -19.11 15.22 -5.95
CA LEU A 240 -17.72 15.17 -5.49
C LEU A 240 -17.16 13.73 -5.46
N ALA A 241 -17.98 12.76 -5.04
CA ALA A 241 -17.59 11.36 -5.07
C ALA A 241 -17.34 10.87 -6.52
N LEU A 242 -18.18 11.29 -7.44
CA LEU A 242 -18.00 10.97 -8.86
C LEU A 242 -16.77 11.69 -9.46
N GLN A 243 -16.52 12.94 -9.09
CA GLN A 243 -15.30 13.66 -9.47
C GLN A 243 -14.04 12.95 -8.93
N ALA A 244 -14.07 12.51 -7.66
CA ALA A 244 -12.97 11.74 -7.08
C ALA A 244 -12.65 10.48 -7.90
N MET A 245 -13.69 9.76 -8.32
CA MET A 245 -13.51 8.60 -9.19
C MET A 245 -13.00 8.99 -10.58
N ALA A 246 -13.49 10.09 -11.15
CA ALA A 246 -13.12 10.53 -12.49
C ALA A 246 -11.64 10.96 -12.61
N VAL A 247 -11.07 11.53 -11.56
CA VAL A 247 -9.63 11.91 -11.54
C VAL A 247 -8.71 10.77 -11.11
N ASN A 248 -9.26 9.69 -10.55
CA ASN A 248 -8.47 8.54 -10.12
C ASN A 248 -7.88 7.81 -11.34
N PRO A 249 -6.55 7.61 -11.40
CA PRO A 249 -5.91 7.03 -12.59
C PRO A 249 -6.26 5.56 -12.82
N PHE A 250 -6.86 4.87 -11.84
CA PHE A 250 -7.33 3.49 -11.98
C PHE A 250 -8.75 3.38 -12.51
N VAL A 251 -9.47 4.49 -12.63
CA VAL A 251 -10.84 4.53 -13.17
C VAL A 251 -10.79 4.95 -14.64
N ASP A 252 -11.33 4.12 -15.51
CA ASP A 252 -11.23 4.28 -16.96
C ASP A 252 -12.49 4.85 -17.63
N SER A 253 -13.59 4.98 -16.86
CA SER A 253 -14.88 5.40 -17.41
C SER A 253 -15.77 6.05 -16.35
N ILE A 254 -16.16 7.30 -16.60
CA ILE A 254 -17.11 8.02 -15.73
C ILE A 254 -18.50 7.35 -15.71
N THR A 255 -18.90 6.73 -16.82
CA THR A 255 -20.18 5.99 -16.88
C THR A 255 -20.17 4.77 -15.98
N ARG A 256 -19.06 4.01 -15.95
CA ARG A 256 -18.90 2.88 -15.03
C ARG A 256 -18.74 3.34 -13.58
N ALA A 257 -18.00 4.41 -13.36
CA ALA A 257 -17.83 5.04 -12.05
C ALA A 257 -19.19 5.43 -11.43
N ARG A 258 -20.05 6.10 -12.21
CA ARG A 258 -21.41 6.51 -11.78
C ARG A 258 -22.24 5.30 -11.39
N LYS A 259 -22.32 4.28 -12.26
CA LYS A 259 -23.09 3.05 -11.98
C LYS A 259 -22.59 2.32 -10.72
N TYR A 260 -21.26 2.27 -10.55
CA TYR A 260 -20.65 1.68 -9.36
C TYR A 260 -21.03 2.46 -8.10
N LEU A 261 -20.89 3.79 -8.13
CA LEU A 261 -21.18 4.65 -6.99
C LEU A 261 -22.66 4.59 -6.59
N GLU A 262 -23.57 4.63 -7.56
CA GLU A 262 -25.01 4.48 -7.34
C GLU A 262 -25.34 3.14 -6.65
N LYS A 263 -24.74 2.05 -7.17
CA LYS A 263 -24.96 0.71 -6.60
C LYS A 263 -24.34 0.59 -5.20
N ALA A 264 -23.12 1.09 -5.00
CA ALA A 264 -22.45 1.06 -3.70
C ALA A 264 -23.24 1.87 -2.65
N ALA A 265 -23.66 3.08 -2.99
CA ALA A 265 -24.49 3.91 -2.10
C ALA A 265 -25.79 3.21 -1.70
N SER A 266 -26.44 2.53 -2.65
CA SER A 266 -27.67 1.76 -2.39
C SER A 266 -27.41 0.56 -1.48
N LEU A 267 -26.36 -0.21 -1.69
CA LEU A 267 -26.03 -1.40 -0.90
C LEU A 267 -25.63 -1.07 0.55
N GLU A 268 -24.90 0.02 0.71
CA GLU A 268 -24.38 0.46 2.01
C GLU A 268 -25.33 1.44 2.72
N ASN A 269 -26.52 1.74 2.14
CA ASN A 269 -27.50 2.72 2.64
C ASN A 269 -26.87 4.10 2.89
N ILE A 270 -25.91 4.51 2.04
CA ILE A 270 -25.27 5.81 2.11
C ILE A 270 -26.11 6.83 1.36
N ASN A 271 -26.55 7.86 2.08
CA ASN A 271 -27.33 8.96 1.50
C ASN A 271 -26.34 10.05 0.99
N LEU A 272 -26.20 10.14 -0.32
CA LEU A 272 -25.45 11.18 -1.03
C LEU A 272 -26.43 12.09 -1.78
N HIS A 273 -26.20 13.38 -1.77
CA HIS A 273 -27.02 14.41 -2.41
C HIS A 273 -26.38 14.94 -3.67
#